data_eff095b0333bea13b96a5521724a4c28
#
_entry.id   eff095b0333bea13b96a5521724a4c28
#
_cell.length_a   1.000
_cell.length_b   1.000
_cell.length_c   1.000
_cell.angle_alpha   90.00
_cell.angle_beta   90.00
_cell.angle_gamma   90.00
#
_symmetry.space_group_name_H-M   'P 1'
#
loop_
_entity.id
_entity.type
_entity.pdbx_description
1 polymer ?
#
loop_
_entity_poly.entity_id
_entity_poly.type
_entity_poly.pdbx_seq_one_letter_code
_entity_poly.pdbx_strand_id
1 'polypeptide(L)'
;MKIECSDKFEKNWGSAPSFDELMSLDGQMYRAIARRKTFKFERNGLAYFAKIHQGVGWGEIIKNLVRLRLPVLGAKNEYEAIAALRAINVNTMTLAAYGQRGWNPAELESFVITESLEPSISLEDYCADWRREKPPFKLKQALIRQVATMSKRMHEQGINHRDLYICHFLMKDGALDQFAKGVDISLYLIDLHRVQIRKAIPLRWQVKDLAALYFSSMDIGLTKRDLYRFIRIYSNETLKNELTLNLPFWQKVEKRAKRLYAKHANQ
;
A
#
# COMPACT_ATOMS: atom_id res chain seq x y z
N MET A 1 -11.11 -21.55 13.76
CA MET A 1 -9.89 -20.82 14.08
C MET A 1 -8.86 -21.14 13.00
N LYS A 2 -8.18 -20.14 12.49
CA LYS A 2 -7.09 -20.27 11.49
C LYS A 2 -5.88 -19.51 12.03
N ILE A 3 -4.69 -20.14 11.94
CA ILE A 3 -3.40 -19.49 12.22
C ILE A 3 -2.46 -19.95 11.11
N GLU A 4 -1.69 -19.04 10.57
CA GLU A 4 -0.62 -19.28 9.62
C GLU A 4 0.58 -18.47 10.06
N CYS A 5 1.71 -19.11 10.23
CA CYS A 5 3.00 -18.49 10.52
C CYS A 5 4.01 -18.85 9.44
N SER A 6 4.92 -17.94 9.14
CA SER A 6 6.06 -18.26 8.30
C SER A 6 7.11 -19.06 9.10
N ASP A 7 7.83 -19.97 8.45
CA ASP A 7 8.90 -20.76 9.08
C ASP A 7 9.94 -19.87 9.79
N LYS A 8 10.26 -18.71 9.20
CA LYS A 8 11.17 -17.74 9.78
C LYS A 8 10.64 -17.16 11.08
N PHE A 9 9.33 -16.86 11.13
CA PHE A 9 8.70 -16.31 12.32
C PHE A 9 8.63 -17.36 13.43
N GLU A 10 8.23 -18.60 13.13
CA GLU A 10 8.20 -19.71 14.10
C GLU A 10 9.59 -20.00 14.68
N LYS A 11 10.62 -20.06 13.83
CA LYS A 11 12.01 -20.21 14.29
C LYS A 11 12.44 -19.08 15.22
N ASN A 12 12.08 -17.84 14.88
CA ASN A 12 12.39 -16.68 15.73
C ASN A 12 11.55 -16.68 17.02
N TRP A 13 10.35 -17.26 16.99
CA TRP A 13 9.49 -17.37 18.17
C TRP A 13 9.99 -18.41 19.16
N GLY A 14 10.63 -19.46 18.66
CA GLY A 14 11.15 -20.60 19.46
C GLY A 14 10.17 -21.79 19.54
N SER A 15 8.93 -21.61 19.14
CA SER A 15 7.87 -22.61 19.06
C SER A 15 6.76 -22.11 18.13
N ALA A 16 5.78 -22.93 17.80
CA ALA A 16 4.55 -22.46 17.13
C ALA A 16 3.72 -21.62 18.14
N PRO A 17 3.55 -20.30 17.91
CA PRO A 17 2.80 -19.47 18.84
C PRO A 17 1.30 -19.77 18.80
N SER A 18 0.63 -19.70 19.93
CA SER A 18 -0.83 -19.82 20.02
C SER A 18 -1.53 -18.54 19.52
N PHE A 19 -2.83 -18.67 19.19
CA PHE A 19 -3.64 -17.53 18.80
C PHE A 19 -3.71 -16.45 19.88
N ASP A 20 -3.88 -16.88 21.14
CA ASP A 20 -4.04 -15.98 22.28
C ASP A 20 -2.73 -15.26 22.61
N GLU A 21 -1.58 -15.92 22.49
CA GLU A 21 -0.27 -15.27 22.60
C GLU A 21 -0.12 -14.14 21.58
N LEU A 22 -0.46 -14.40 20.30
CA LEU A 22 -0.32 -13.38 19.24
C LEU A 22 -1.36 -12.25 19.36
N MET A 23 -2.56 -12.53 19.88
CA MET A 23 -3.58 -11.52 20.17
C MET A 23 -3.25 -10.65 21.38
N SER A 24 -2.46 -11.17 22.33
CA SER A 24 -2.05 -10.46 23.54
C SER A 24 -0.78 -9.62 23.39
N LEU A 25 -0.15 -9.67 22.20
CA LEU A 25 1.05 -8.88 21.91
C LEU A 25 0.83 -7.39 22.12
N ASP A 26 1.86 -6.72 22.59
CA ASP A 26 1.95 -5.28 22.74
C ASP A 26 3.32 -4.78 22.32
N GLY A 27 3.45 -3.46 22.15
CA GLY A 27 4.69 -2.84 21.73
C GLY A 27 4.57 -1.34 21.52
N GLN A 28 5.49 -0.75 20.77
CA GLN A 28 5.45 0.66 20.45
C GLN A 28 4.21 0.97 19.60
N MET A 29 3.26 1.69 20.19
CA MET A 29 1.98 1.99 19.56
C MET A 29 2.14 3.03 18.45
N TYR A 30 1.67 2.69 17.24
CA TYR A 30 1.57 3.62 16.11
C TYR A 30 0.16 4.16 15.94
N ARG A 31 -0.85 3.31 16.19
CA ARG A 31 -2.26 3.71 16.06
C ARG A 31 -3.15 2.82 16.92
N ALA A 32 -4.03 3.45 17.68
CA ALA A 32 -5.10 2.77 18.38
C ALA A 32 -6.44 3.43 18.02
N ILE A 33 -7.39 2.65 17.52
CA ILE A 33 -8.75 3.11 17.21
C ILE A 33 -9.70 2.05 17.72
N ALA A 34 -10.46 2.39 18.77
CA ALA A 34 -11.47 1.51 19.37
C ALA A 34 -10.93 0.08 19.62
N ARG A 35 -11.31 -0.87 18.75
CA ARG A 35 -10.97 -2.28 18.85
C ARG A 35 -9.87 -2.73 17.87
N ARG A 36 -9.10 -1.78 17.33
CA ARG A 36 -7.98 -2.05 16.42
C ARG A 36 -6.72 -1.39 16.95
N LYS A 37 -5.66 -2.18 17.07
CA LYS A 37 -4.33 -1.71 17.46
C LYS A 37 -3.34 -1.96 16.33
N THR A 38 -2.43 -1.02 16.12
CA THR A 38 -1.27 -1.18 15.22
C THR A 38 -0.04 -0.75 16.00
N PHE A 39 0.92 -1.64 16.15
CA PHE A 39 2.13 -1.40 16.93
C PHE A 39 3.32 -2.14 16.34
N LYS A 40 4.51 -1.68 16.69
CA LYS A 40 5.78 -2.33 16.39
C LYS A 40 6.26 -3.07 17.64
N PHE A 41 6.77 -4.28 17.45
CA PHE A 41 7.46 -5.03 18.50
C PHE A 41 8.72 -5.68 17.96
N GLU A 42 9.62 -6.01 18.87
CA GLU A 42 10.86 -6.71 18.55
C GLU A 42 10.91 -8.04 19.26
N ARG A 43 11.46 -9.04 18.58
CA ARG A 43 11.70 -10.36 19.16
C ARG A 43 12.98 -10.95 18.57
N ASN A 44 13.92 -11.33 19.45
CA ASN A 44 15.20 -11.92 19.07
C ASN A 44 15.92 -11.13 17.95
N GLY A 45 15.97 -9.79 18.09
CA GLY A 45 16.65 -8.89 17.16
C GLY A 45 15.94 -8.64 15.83
N LEU A 46 14.72 -9.17 15.64
CA LEU A 46 13.89 -8.89 14.47
C LEU A 46 12.68 -8.01 14.86
N ALA A 47 12.45 -6.98 14.07
CA ALA A 47 11.34 -6.06 14.26
C ALA A 47 10.13 -6.47 13.39
N TYR A 48 8.95 -6.36 13.98
CA TYR A 48 7.67 -6.70 13.36
C TYR A 48 6.64 -5.60 13.57
N PHE A 49 5.70 -5.48 12.63
CA PHE A 49 4.48 -4.70 12.79
C PHE A 49 3.30 -5.65 12.97
N ALA A 50 2.52 -5.43 14.02
CA ALA A 50 1.29 -6.17 14.28
C ALA A 50 0.08 -5.26 14.13
N LYS A 51 -0.95 -5.76 13.44
CA LYS A 51 -2.29 -5.17 13.41
C LYS A 51 -3.26 -6.17 14.01
N ILE A 52 -3.83 -5.82 15.15
CA ILE A 52 -4.78 -6.67 15.91
C ILE A 52 -6.17 -6.06 15.81
N HIS A 53 -7.15 -6.89 15.53
CA HIS A 53 -8.56 -6.55 15.46
C HIS A 53 -9.35 -7.40 16.46
N GLN A 54 -10.11 -6.75 17.35
CA GLN A 54 -10.93 -7.40 18.38
C GLN A 54 -12.43 -7.29 18.07
N GLY A 55 -12.79 -7.45 16.79
CA GLY A 55 -14.14 -7.21 16.30
C GLY A 55 -14.45 -5.72 16.13
N VAL A 56 -15.34 -5.37 15.22
CA VAL A 56 -15.68 -3.96 14.94
C VAL A 56 -16.99 -3.52 15.61
N GLY A 57 -17.79 -4.46 16.11
CA GLY A 57 -19.11 -4.21 16.66
C GLY A 57 -20.17 -3.90 15.60
N TRP A 58 -21.43 -4.25 15.87
CA TRP A 58 -22.55 -4.02 14.96
C TRP A 58 -22.79 -2.54 14.64
N GLY A 59 -22.59 -1.64 15.62
CA GLY A 59 -22.78 -0.21 15.43
C GLY A 59 -21.88 0.37 14.33
N GLU A 60 -20.60 0.00 14.29
CA GLU A 60 -19.68 0.47 13.25
C GLU A 60 -19.97 -0.20 11.89
N ILE A 61 -20.40 -1.46 11.87
CA ILE A 61 -20.82 -2.15 10.65
C ILE A 61 -22.01 -1.41 10.02
N ILE A 62 -23.07 -1.16 10.80
CA ILE A 62 -24.29 -0.48 10.34
C ILE A 62 -23.97 0.94 9.87
N LYS A 63 -23.19 1.70 10.63
CA LYS A 63 -22.74 3.05 10.26
C LYS A 63 -22.00 3.09 8.93
N ASN A 64 -21.13 2.10 8.65
CA ASN A 64 -20.45 2.00 7.37
C ASN A 64 -21.41 1.63 6.23
N LEU A 65 -22.34 0.71 6.45
CA LEU A 65 -23.35 0.30 5.46
C LEU A 65 -24.27 1.44 5.09
N VAL A 66 -24.77 2.20 6.06
CA VAL A 66 -25.58 3.42 5.82
C VAL A 66 -24.83 4.46 4.97
N ARG A 67 -23.51 4.54 5.13
CA ARG A 67 -22.65 5.40 4.31
C ARG A 67 -22.23 4.75 2.98
N LEU A 68 -22.82 3.64 2.60
CA LEU A 68 -22.48 2.85 1.40
C LEU A 68 -20.99 2.49 1.33
N ARG A 69 -20.37 2.21 2.49
CA ARG A 69 -18.98 1.79 2.61
C ARG A 69 -18.92 0.37 3.15
N LEU A 70 -18.08 -0.47 2.53
CA LEU A 70 -17.80 -1.79 3.10
C LEU A 70 -16.90 -1.62 4.34
N PRO A 71 -17.30 -2.14 5.49
CA PRO A 71 -16.48 -2.11 6.69
C PRO A 71 -15.24 -3.00 6.53
N VAL A 72 -14.14 -2.61 7.15
CA VAL A 72 -12.98 -3.48 7.31
C VAL A 72 -13.22 -4.32 8.55
N LEU A 73 -13.60 -5.57 8.36
CA LEU A 73 -14.01 -6.47 9.45
C LEU A 73 -12.83 -7.09 10.23
N GLY A 74 -11.64 -7.12 9.62
CA GLY A 74 -10.46 -7.74 10.25
C GLY A 74 -9.22 -7.69 9.37
N ALA A 75 -8.22 -8.47 9.72
CA ALA A 75 -6.91 -8.53 9.06
C ALA A 75 -6.90 -9.31 7.74
N LYS A 76 -7.96 -10.08 7.42
CA LYS A 76 -8.03 -10.96 6.25
C LYS A 76 -7.74 -10.23 4.94
N ASN A 77 -8.31 -9.04 4.76
CA ASN A 77 -8.14 -8.27 3.54
C ASN A 77 -6.68 -7.88 3.29
N GLU A 78 -5.95 -7.50 4.33
CA GLU A 78 -4.54 -7.17 4.24
C GLU A 78 -3.67 -8.41 4.00
N TYR A 79 -3.98 -9.51 4.67
CA TYR A 79 -3.34 -10.81 4.44
C TYR A 79 -3.46 -11.26 2.97
N GLU A 80 -4.69 -11.25 2.42
CA GLU A 80 -4.94 -11.63 1.02
C GLU A 80 -4.27 -10.68 0.04
N ALA A 81 -4.24 -9.38 0.34
CA ALA A 81 -3.58 -8.37 -0.49
C ALA A 81 -2.06 -8.56 -0.54
N ILE A 82 -1.41 -8.87 0.59
CA ILE A 82 0.03 -9.18 0.63
C ILE A 82 0.33 -10.38 -0.28
N ALA A 83 -0.43 -11.47 -0.15
CA ALA A 83 -0.23 -12.65 -0.97
C ALA A 83 -0.43 -12.37 -2.46
N ALA A 84 -1.51 -11.65 -2.82
CA ALA A 84 -1.82 -11.31 -4.21
C ALA A 84 -0.76 -10.40 -4.85
N LEU A 85 -0.27 -9.38 -4.14
CA LEU A 85 0.78 -8.49 -4.65
C LEU A 85 2.10 -9.22 -4.86
N ARG A 86 2.48 -10.09 -3.95
CA ARG A 86 3.71 -10.90 -4.09
C ARG A 86 3.62 -11.86 -5.29
N ALA A 87 2.47 -12.48 -5.52
CA ALA A 87 2.24 -13.37 -6.65
C ALA A 87 2.43 -12.68 -8.02
N ILE A 88 2.23 -11.37 -8.09
CA ILE A 88 2.43 -10.57 -9.31
C ILE A 88 3.75 -9.78 -9.32
N ASN A 89 4.70 -10.12 -8.45
CA ASN A 89 6.00 -9.44 -8.30
C ASN A 89 5.86 -7.93 -8.03
N VAL A 90 4.91 -7.56 -7.17
CA VAL A 90 4.83 -6.23 -6.56
C VAL A 90 5.34 -6.35 -5.12
N ASN A 91 6.46 -5.71 -4.83
CA ASN A 91 7.05 -5.78 -3.50
C ASN A 91 6.14 -5.10 -2.48
N THR A 92 5.97 -5.76 -1.35
CA THR A 92 5.21 -5.29 -0.20
C THR A 92 5.80 -5.89 1.08
N MET A 93 5.14 -5.69 2.20
CA MET A 93 5.54 -6.28 3.48
C MET A 93 5.65 -7.80 3.38
N THR A 94 6.56 -8.39 4.16
CA THR A 94 6.65 -9.83 4.29
C THR A 94 5.73 -10.30 5.40
N LEU A 95 4.83 -11.21 5.08
CA LEU A 95 3.94 -11.81 6.08
C LEU A 95 4.77 -12.67 7.05
N ALA A 96 4.64 -12.40 8.34
CA ALA A 96 5.21 -13.20 9.42
C ALA A 96 4.17 -14.14 10.02
N ALA A 97 2.99 -13.62 10.36
CA ALA A 97 1.88 -14.43 10.85
C ALA A 97 0.52 -13.80 10.49
N TYR A 98 -0.49 -14.65 10.38
CA TYR A 98 -1.90 -14.28 10.22
C TYR A 98 -2.76 -15.21 11.04
N GLY A 99 -3.79 -14.67 11.69
CA GLY A 99 -4.77 -15.47 12.38
C GLY A 99 -6.16 -14.86 12.38
N GLN A 100 -7.16 -15.74 12.45
CA GLN A 100 -8.56 -15.36 12.53
C GLN A 100 -9.36 -16.35 13.37
N ARG A 101 -10.20 -15.82 14.26
CA ARG A 101 -11.11 -16.60 15.12
C ARG A 101 -12.49 -15.94 15.14
N GLY A 102 -13.52 -16.77 15.12
CA GLY A 102 -14.93 -16.33 15.13
C GLY A 102 -15.55 -16.33 13.74
N TRP A 103 -16.89 -16.34 13.73
CA TRP A 103 -17.73 -16.28 12.53
C TRP A 103 -18.64 -15.04 12.51
N ASN A 104 -18.90 -14.46 13.70
CA ASN A 104 -19.68 -13.23 13.84
C ASN A 104 -18.87 -12.02 13.37
N PRO A 105 -19.26 -11.31 12.31
CA PRO A 105 -18.50 -10.16 11.78
C PRO A 105 -18.23 -9.06 12.83
N ALA A 106 -19.13 -8.90 13.81
CA ALA A 106 -18.99 -7.87 14.84
C ALA A 106 -17.99 -8.22 15.93
N GLU A 107 -17.67 -9.52 16.09
CA GLU A 107 -16.81 -10.07 17.15
C GLU A 107 -15.59 -10.81 16.57
N LEU A 108 -15.38 -10.70 15.27
CA LEU A 108 -14.30 -11.38 14.56
C LEU A 108 -12.95 -10.91 15.07
N GLU A 109 -12.23 -11.80 15.74
CA GLU A 109 -10.86 -11.55 16.16
C GLU A 109 -9.88 -11.94 15.04
N SER A 110 -8.91 -11.10 14.80
CA SER A 110 -7.88 -11.40 13.81
C SER A 110 -6.64 -10.54 14.00
N PHE A 111 -5.53 -11.07 13.51
CA PHE A 111 -4.28 -10.32 13.43
C PHE A 111 -3.58 -10.56 12.09
N VAL A 112 -2.76 -9.60 11.70
CA VAL A 112 -1.73 -9.75 10.70
C VAL A 112 -0.44 -9.18 11.25
N ILE A 113 0.63 -9.99 11.18
CA ILE A 113 1.97 -9.61 11.61
C ILE A 113 2.87 -9.64 10.38
N THR A 114 3.62 -8.58 10.18
CA THR A 114 4.56 -8.45 9.07
C THR A 114 5.95 -8.10 9.57
N GLU A 115 6.99 -8.53 8.84
CA GLU A 115 8.34 -8.06 9.10
C GLU A 115 8.40 -6.53 8.89
N SER A 116 9.15 -5.84 9.74
CA SER A 116 9.40 -4.40 9.57
C SER A 116 10.17 -4.14 8.29
N LEU A 117 9.79 -3.10 7.58
CA LEU A 117 10.54 -2.57 6.44
C LEU A 117 11.58 -1.52 6.87
N GLU A 118 11.58 -1.15 8.14
CA GLU A 118 12.53 -0.16 8.68
C GLU A 118 13.96 -0.72 8.77
N PRO A 119 14.96 0.15 8.57
CA PRO A 119 14.84 1.55 8.23
C PRO A 119 14.40 1.76 6.77
N SER A 120 13.44 2.65 6.56
CA SER A 120 12.91 2.99 5.24
C SER A 120 12.38 4.43 5.20
N ILE A 121 12.30 5.01 4.03
CA ILE A 121 11.74 6.34 3.79
C ILE A 121 10.58 6.26 2.78
N SER A 122 9.52 7.03 2.99
CA SER A 122 8.45 7.15 2.00
C SER A 122 8.91 7.95 0.78
N LEU A 123 8.31 7.70 -0.39
CA LEU A 123 8.60 8.55 -1.56
C LEU A 123 8.10 9.99 -1.37
N GLU A 124 7.09 10.21 -0.55
CA GLU A 124 6.63 11.55 -0.21
C GLU A 124 7.73 12.34 0.50
N ASP A 125 8.30 11.77 1.56
CA ASP A 125 9.38 12.40 2.34
C ASP A 125 10.66 12.50 1.51
N TYR A 126 11.02 11.45 0.77
CA TYR A 126 12.21 11.45 -0.07
C TYR A 126 12.16 12.49 -1.19
N CYS A 127 10.99 12.76 -1.74
CA CYS A 127 10.80 13.71 -2.83
C CYS A 127 10.42 15.13 -2.36
N ALA A 128 10.30 15.36 -1.06
CA ALA A 128 9.79 16.63 -0.50
C ALA A 128 10.53 17.87 -1.02
N ASP A 129 11.84 17.79 -1.15
CA ASP A 129 12.69 18.89 -1.59
C ASP A 129 12.97 18.96 -3.09
N TRP A 130 12.42 18.07 -3.91
CA TRP A 130 12.71 18.01 -5.36
C TRP A 130 12.33 19.26 -6.15
N ARG A 131 11.48 20.11 -5.61
CA ARG A 131 11.22 21.45 -6.20
C ARG A 131 12.43 22.38 -6.07
N ARG A 132 13.18 22.26 -4.98
CA ARG A 132 14.36 23.07 -4.66
C ARG A 132 15.62 22.39 -5.19
N GLU A 133 15.78 21.11 -4.88
CA GLU A 133 16.92 20.29 -5.23
C GLU A 133 16.50 19.20 -6.23
N LYS A 134 16.77 19.46 -7.51
CA LYS A 134 16.40 18.49 -8.55
C LYS A 134 17.15 17.19 -8.38
N PRO A 135 16.47 16.05 -8.31
CA PRO A 135 17.13 14.75 -8.19
C PRO A 135 17.91 14.41 -9.47
N PRO A 136 18.92 13.51 -9.38
CA PRO A 136 19.58 12.96 -10.55
C PRO A 136 18.56 12.37 -11.54
N PHE A 137 18.70 12.70 -12.81
CA PHE A 137 17.73 12.33 -13.86
C PHE A 137 17.47 10.82 -13.92
N LYS A 138 18.53 10.00 -13.88
CA LYS A 138 18.42 8.54 -13.92
C LYS A 138 17.61 7.99 -12.74
N LEU A 139 17.85 8.51 -11.53
CA LEU A 139 17.14 8.11 -10.32
C LEU A 139 15.66 8.46 -10.41
N LYS A 140 15.33 9.71 -10.81
CA LYS A 140 13.94 10.11 -11.01
C LYS A 140 13.22 9.22 -12.02
N GLN A 141 13.88 8.88 -13.12
CA GLN A 141 13.32 7.95 -14.10
C GLN A 141 13.09 6.54 -13.54
N ALA A 142 14.01 6.03 -12.74
CA ALA A 142 13.91 4.72 -12.13
C ALA A 142 12.72 4.66 -11.15
N LEU A 143 12.56 5.68 -10.30
CA LEU A 143 11.43 5.77 -9.36
C LEU A 143 10.09 5.86 -10.09
N ILE A 144 9.96 6.71 -11.12
CA ILE A 144 8.76 6.79 -11.94
C ILE A 144 8.44 5.45 -12.60
N ARG A 145 9.46 4.74 -13.11
CA ARG A 145 9.31 3.42 -13.71
C ARG A 145 8.76 2.43 -12.69
N GLN A 146 9.34 2.38 -11.49
CA GLN A 146 8.89 1.45 -10.44
C GLN A 146 7.43 1.71 -10.06
N VAL A 147 7.07 2.96 -9.75
CA VAL A 147 5.69 3.31 -9.37
C VAL A 147 4.71 2.98 -10.50
N ALA A 148 5.04 3.30 -11.75
CA ALA A 148 4.19 3.01 -12.90
C ALA A 148 4.02 1.50 -13.12
N THR A 149 5.12 0.73 -13.03
CA THR A 149 5.10 -0.73 -13.21
C THR A 149 4.31 -1.43 -12.11
N MET A 150 4.49 -1.03 -10.85
CA MET A 150 3.72 -1.58 -9.72
C MET A 150 2.23 -1.29 -9.88
N SER A 151 1.86 -0.04 -10.20
CA SER A 151 0.47 0.36 -10.44
C SER A 151 -0.16 -0.41 -11.60
N LYS A 152 0.57 -0.57 -12.71
CA LYS A 152 0.15 -1.35 -13.87
C LYS A 152 -0.13 -2.79 -13.50
N ARG A 153 0.86 -3.50 -12.91
CA ARG A 153 0.72 -4.91 -12.52
C ARG A 153 -0.48 -5.16 -11.64
N MET A 154 -0.70 -4.29 -10.65
CA MET A 154 -1.88 -4.38 -9.78
C MET A 154 -3.17 -4.29 -10.59
N HIS A 155 -3.31 -3.25 -11.42
CA HIS A 155 -4.54 -2.98 -12.14
C HIS A 155 -4.83 -4.04 -13.21
N GLU A 156 -3.82 -4.56 -13.89
CA GLU A 156 -3.95 -5.66 -14.86
C GLU A 156 -4.45 -6.95 -14.21
N GLN A 157 -4.11 -7.19 -12.95
CA GLN A 157 -4.55 -8.36 -12.18
C GLN A 157 -5.82 -8.10 -11.33
N GLY A 158 -6.56 -7.05 -11.66
CA GLY A 158 -7.82 -6.76 -10.99
C GLY A 158 -7.68 -6.24 -9.55
N ILE A 159 -6.48 -5.82 -9.15
CA ILE A 159 -6.18 -5.33 -7.80
C ILE A 159 -6.20 -3.81 -7.81
N ASN A 160 -7.01 -3.19 -6.94
CA ASN A 160 -6.97 -1.76 -6.70
C ASN A 160 -6.69 -1.43 -5.22
N HIS A 161 -5.84 -0.43 -5.00
CA HIS A 161 -5.37 -0.06 -3.66
C HIS A 161 -6.42 0.71 -2.86
N ARG A 162 -7.15 1.58 -3.50
CA ARG A 162 -8.12 2.56 -2.97
C ARG A 162 -7.51 3.78 -2.28
N ASP A 163 -6.30 3.67 -1.80
CA ASP A 163 -5.54 4.73 -1.16
C ASP A 163 -4.10 4.73 -1.73
N LEU A 164 -4.00 4.75 -3.07
CA LEU A 164 -2.72 4.72 -3.79
C LEU A 164 -2.08 6.12 -3.75
N TYR A 165 -1.42 6.44 -2.64
CA TYR A 165 -0.69 7.69 -2.43
C TYR A 165 0.81 7.45 -2.49
N ILE A 166 1.57 8.50 -2.82
CA ILE A 166 3.04 8.41 -2.93
C ILE A 166 3.69 8.06 -1.59
N CYS A 167 3.10 8.43 -0.45
CA CYS A 167 3.58 8.08 0.88
C CYS A 167 3.51 6.58 1.20
N HIS A 168 2.73 5.82 0.44
CA HIS A 168 2.62 4.37 0.62
C HIS A 168 3.64 3.56 -0.19
N PHE A 169 4.51 4.22 -0.93
CA PHE A 169 5.67 3.60 -1.55
C PHE A 169 6.90 3.86 -0.69
N LEU A 170 7.42 2.82 -0.07
CA LEU A 170 8.61 2.90 0.77
C LEU A 170 9.86 2.44 0.01
N MET A 171 10.94 3.14 0.25
CA MET A 171 12.28 2.78 -0.18
C MET A 171 13.09 2.38 1.06
N LYS A 172 13.67 1.18 1.05
CA LYS A 172 14.53 0.72 2.15
C LYS A 172 15.85 1.46 2.17
N ASP A 173 16.42 1.55 3.34
CA ASP A 173 17.81 2.03 3.50
C ASP A 173 18.79 1.21 2.64
N GLY A 174 19.83 1.88 2.14
CA GLY A 174 20.79 1.29 1.22
C GLY A 174 20.30 1.12 -0.23
N ALA A 175 19.02 1.37 -0.55
CA ALA A 175 18.50 1.24 -1.92
C ALA A 175 19.18 2.19 -2.91
N LEU A 176 19.54 3.39 -2.47
CA LEU A 176 20.27 4.37 -3.29
C LEU A 176 21.71 3.92 -3.57
N ASP A 177 22.38 3.33 -2.60
CA ASP A 177 23.72 2.79 -2.77
C ASP A 177 23.74 1.62 -3.75
N GLN A 178 22.73 0.76 -3.68
CA GLN A 178 22.54 -0.32 -4.66
C GLN A 178 22.26 0.23 -6.06
N PHE A 179 21.43 1.28 -6.16
CA PHE A 179 21.16 1.94 -7.43
C PHE A 179 22.41 2.58 -8.03
N ALA A 180 23.25 3.20 -7.22
CA ALA A 180 24.55 3.74 -7.65
C ALA A 180 25.49 2.66 -8.20
N LYS A 181 25.37 1.41 -7.70
CA LYS A 181 26.10 0.23 -8.19
C LYS A 181 25.45 -0.45 -9.40
N GLY A 182 24.39 0.13 -9.96
CA GLY A 182 23.69 -0.38 -11.15
C GLY A 182 22.58 -1.39 -10.88
N VAL A 183 22.19 -1.60 -9.63
CA VAL A 183 21.03 -2.42 -9.27
C VAL A 183 19.76 -1.59 -9.42
N ASP A 184 18.70 -2.16 -9.98
CA ASP A 184 17.41 -1.47 -10.09
C ASP A 184 16.85 -1.12 -8.71
N ILE A 185 16.29 0.09 -8.59
CA ILE A 185 15.70 0.56 -7.34
C ILE A 185 14.43 -0.24 -7.01
N SER A 186 14.31 -0.68 -5.76
CA SER A 186 13.14 -1.43 -5.28
C SER A 186 12.28 -0.56 -4.37
N LEU A 187 10.98 -0.52 -4.65
CA LEU A 187 9.96 0.11 -3.80
C LEU A 187 9.06 -0.96 -3.20
N TYR A 188 8.51 -0.66 -2.03
CA TYR A 188 7.58 -1.52 -1.29
C TYR A 188 6.26 -0.80 -1.08
N LEU A 189 5.16 -1.42 -1.51
CA LEU A 189 3.83 -0.85 -1.34
C LEU A 189 3.24 -1.31 -0.01
N ILE A 190 2.75 -0.35 0.79
CA ILE A 190 2.20 -0.58 2.13
C ILE A 190 0.74 -0.10 2.24
N ASP A 191 0.15 -0.27 3.42
CA ASP A 191 -1.22 0.14 3.78
C ASP A 191 -2.31 -0.55 2.96
N LEU A 192 -2.25 -1.87 2.92
CA LEU A 192 -3.08 -2.72 2.07
C LEU A 192 -4.47 -3.03 2.65
N HIS A 193 -4.83 -2.49 3.80
CA HIS A 193 -6.06 -2.83 4.53
C HIS A 193 -7.36 -2.54 3.74
N ARG A 194 -7.31 -1.71 2.70
CA ARG A 194 -8.46 -1.36 1.83
C ARG A 194 -8.37 -1.90 0.41
N VAL A 195 -7.32 -2.63 0.09
CA VAL A 195 -7.13 -3.27 -1.21
C VAL A 195 -8.33 -4.12 -1.57
N GLN A 196 -8.67 -4.13 -2.84
CA GLN A 196 -9.73 -4.97 -3.37
C GLN A 196 -9.19 -5.80 -4.54
N ILE A 197 -9.50 -7.08 -4.51
CA ILE A 197 -9.08 -8.05 -5.53
C ILE A 197 -10.34 -8.49 -6.28
N ARG A 198 -10.32 -8.41 -7.60
CA ARG A 198 -11.42 -8.77 -8.49
C ARG A 198 -10.87 -9.47 -9.73
N LYS A 199 -11.76 -10.12 -10.49
CA LYS A 199 -11.41 -10.69 -11.81
C LYS A 199 -10.93 -9.60 -12.78
N ALA A 200 -11.52 -8.41 -12.72
CA ALA A 200 -11.11 -7.23 -13.47
C ALA A 200 -11.42 -5.96 -12.67
N ILE A 201 -10.58 -4.94 -12.81
CA ILE A 201 -10.77 -3.67 -12.13
C ILE A 201 -11.77 -2.78 -12.89
N PRO A 202 -12.87 -2.33 -12.27
CA PRO A 202 -13.75 -1.35 -12.90
C PRO A 202 -13.02 -0.01 -13.12
N LEU A 203 -13.26 0.63 -14.27
CA LEU A 203 -12.62 1.89 -14.68
C LEU A 203 -12.63 2.98 -13.59
N ARG A 204 -13.74 3.07 -12.84
CA ARG A 204 -13.87 4.05 -11.75
C ARG A 204 -12.82 3.88 -10.64
N TRP A 205 -12.38 2.64 -10.39
CA TRP A 205 -11.37 2.36 -9.35
C TRP A 205 -9.97 2.60 -9.88
N GLN A 206 -9.70 2.29 -11.14
CA GLN A 206 -8.46 2.67 -11.83
C GLN A 206 -8.26 4.20 -11.79
N VAL A 207 -9.31 4.94 -12.22
CA VAL A 207 -9.30 6.42 -12.15
C VAL A 207 -9.09 6.92 -10.72
N LYS A 208 -9.68 6.24 -9.73
CA LYS A 208 -9.54 6.64 -8.33
C LYS A 208 -8.12 6.47 -7.82
N ASP A 209 -7.49 5.33 -8.08
CA ASP A 209 -6.13 5.05 -7.64
C ASP A 209 -5.12 5.96 -8.33
N LEU A 210 -5.18 6.08 -9.65
CA LEU A 210 -4.27 6.97 -10.40
C LEU A 210 -4.46 8.46 -10.06
N ALA A 211 -5.69 8.87 -9.76
CA ALA A 211 -5.95 10.24 -9.33
C ALA A 211 -5.42 10.52 -7.92
N ALA A 212 -5.47 9.55 -7.02
CA ALA A 212 -4.87 9.67 -5.69
C ALA A 212 -3.34 9.73 -5.77
N LEU A 213 -2.74 8.89 -6.60
CA LEU A 213 -1.30 8.91 -6.86
C LEU A 213 -0.85 10.24 -7.47
N TYR A 214 -1.56 10.73 -8.50
CA TYR A 214 -1.24 12.01 -9.12
C TYR A 214 -1.43 13.16 -8.13
N PHE A 215 -2.54 13.22 -7.40
CA PHE A 215 -2.79 14.21 -6.37
C PHE A 215 -1.64 14.30 -5.36
N SER A 216 -1.23 13.18 -4.77
CA SER A 216 -0.16 13.15 -3.77
C SER A 216 1.24 13.47 -4.32
N SER A 217 1.40 13.45 -5.64
CA SER A 217 2.67 13.78 -6.30
C SER A 217 2.71 15.16 -6.96
N MET A 218 1.65 15.99 -6.83
CA MET A 218 1.62 17.29 -7.50
C MET A 218 2.67 18.26 -6.97
N ASP A 219 3.05 18.14 -5.70
CA ASP A 219 3.94 19.07 -5.04
C ASP A 219 5.43 18.70 -5.07
N ILE A 220 5.79 17.52 -5.58
CA ILE A 220 7.17 17.05 -5.61
C ILE A 220 7.99 17.50 -6.86
N GLY A 221 7.50 18.44 -7.64
CA GLY A 221 8.27 19.00 -8.75
C GLY A 221 8.36 18.12 -10.01
N LEU A 222 7.35 17.27 -10.27
CA LEU A 222 7.27 16.51 -11.54
C LEU A 222 6.95 17.44 -12.72
N THR A 223 7.58 17.16 -13.85
CA THR A 223 7.34 17.85 -15.12
C THR A 223 6.29 17.12 -15.95
N LYS A 224 5.72 17.78 -16.97
CA LYS A 224 4.85 17.12 -17.97
C LYS A 224 5.52 15.91 -18.62
N ARG A 225 6.84 15.96 -18.86
CA ARG A 225 7.59 14.83 -19.43
C ARG A 225 7.63 13.64 -18.47
N ASP A 226 7.66 13.88 -17.16
CA ASP A 226 7.63 12.84 -16.14
C ASP A 226 6.26 12.16 -16.09
N LEU A 227 5.17 12.95 -16.20
CA LEU A 227 3.80 12.41 -16.28
C LEU A 227 3.61 11.58 -17.55
N TYR A 228 4.10 12.05 -18.70
CA TYR A 228 4.03 11.29 -19.95
C TYR A 228 4.84 10.00 -19.91
N ARG A 229 5.98 10.00 -19.21
CA ARG A 229 6.76 8.78 -18.95
C ARG A 229 6.00 7.78 -18.13
N PHE A 230 5.34 8.23 -17.05
CA PHE A 230 4.46 7.41 -16.25
C PHE A 230 3.34 6.79 -17.11
N ILE A 231 2.60 7.60 -17.86
CA ILE A 231 1.52 7.16 -18.74
C ILE A 231 2.00 6.05 -19.68
N ARG A 232 3.11 6.27 -20.40
CA ARG A 232 3.64 5.28 -21.35
C ARG A 232 4.01 3.95 -20.71
N ILE A 233 4.57 3.98 -19.50
CA ILE A 233 4.98 2.75 -18.79
C ILE A 233 3.75 2.05 -18.23
N TYR A 234 2.81 2.79 -17.66
CA TYR A 234 1.59 2.25 -17.09
C TYR A 234 0.69 1.58 -18.16
N SER A 235 0.47 2.23 -19.28
CA SER A 235 -0.38 1.68 -20.35
C SER A 235 0.32 0.62 -21.20
N ASN A 236 1.66 0.64 -21.26
CA ASN A 236 2.46 -0.15 -22.19
C ASN A 236 2.18 0.16 -23.67
N GLU A 237 1.68 1.35 -23.94
CA GLU A 237 1.32 1.86 -25.26
C GLU A 237 2.20 3.02 -25.68
N THR A 238 2.12 3.40 -26.96
CA THR A 238 2.76 4.63 -27.41
C THR A 238 2.04 5.85 -26.81
N LEU A 239 2.79 6.87 -26.47
CA LEU A 239 2.21 8.10 -25.92
C LEU A 239 1.19 8.73 -26.89
N LYS A 240 1.40 8.58 -28.20
CA LYS A 240 0.46 9.07 -29.24
C LYS A 240 -0.89 8.36 -29.10
N ASN A 241 -0.91 7.03 -29.00
CA ASN A 241 -2.13 6.25 -28.83
C ASN A 241 -2.85 6.64 -27.55
N GLU A 242 -2.12 6.75 -26.42
CA GLU A 242 -2.71 7.12 -25.14
C GLU A 242 -3.32 8.51 -25.11
N LEU A 243 -2.66 9.49 -25.74
CA LEU A 243 -3.13 10.88 -25.77
C LEU A 243 -4.16 11.15 -26.87
N THR A 244 -4.47 10.15 -27.72
CA THR A 244 -5.56 10.24 -28.71
C THR A 244 -6.74 9.33 -28.33
N LEU A 245 -6.52 8.03 -28.23
CA LEU A 245 -7.60 7.04 -28.00
C LEU A 245 -8.07 7.01 -26.53
N ASN A 246 -7.14 7.14 -25.57
CA ASN A 246 -7.40 7.05 -24.14
C ASN A 246 -7.40 8.42 -23.43
N LEU A 247 -7.35 9.52 -24.18
CA LEU A 247 -7.38 10.87 -23.63
C LEU A 247 -8.54 11.10 -22.62
N PRO A 248 -9.79 10.64 -22.87
CA PRO A 248 -10.88 10.83 -21.91
C PRO A 248 -10.65 10.15 -20.57
N PHE A 249 -9.92 9.03 -20.53
CA PHE A 249 -9.52 8.36 -19.28
C PHE A 249 -8.55 9.24 -18.47
N TRP A 250 -7.47 9.71 -19.09
CA TRP A 250 -6.47 10.56 -18.45
C TRP A 250 -7.05 11.91 -17.99
N GLN A 251 -7.97 12.48 -18.76
CA GLN A 251 -8.72 13.68 -18.34
C GLN A 251 -9.55 13.44 -17.07
N LYS A 252 -10.19 12.26 -16.93
CA LYS A 252 -10.92 11.89 -15.69
C LYS A 252 -9.96 11.76 -14.50
N VAL A 253 -8.79 11.15 -14.70
CA VAL A 253 -7.74 11.05 -13.68
C VAL A 253 -7.31 12.45 -13.23
N GLU A 254 -6.93 13.30 -14.17
CA GLU A 254 -6.47 14.68 -13.90
C GLU A 254 -7.55 15.51 -13.19
N LYS A 255 -8.78 15.52 -13.73
CA LYS A 255 -9.91 16.25 -13.13
C LYS A 255 -10.16 15.84 -11.68
N ARG A 256 -10.09 14.53 -11.40
CA ARG A 256 -10.28 14.00 -10.05
C ARG A 256 -9.12 14.39 -9.13
N ALA A 257 -7.88 14.30 -9.60
CA ALA A 257 -6.70 14.67 -8.83
C ALA A 257 -6.72 16.16 -8.45
N LYS A 258 -7.01 17.05 -9.42
CA LYS A 258 -7.16 18.49 -9.17
C LYS A 258 -8.25 18.81 -8.15
N ARG A 259 -9.36 18.06 -8.17
CA ARG A 259 -10.43 18.22 -7.17
C ARG A 259 -9.96 17.81 -5.77
N LEU A 260 -9.19 16.72 -5.66
CA LEU A 260 -8.59 16.30 -4.38
C LEU A 260 -7.62 17.36 -3.87
N TYR A 261 -6.78 17.90 -4.75
CA TYR A 261 -5.81 18.94 -4.42
C TYR A 261 -6.48 20.22 -3.92
N ALA A 262 -7.47 20.72 -4.64
CA ALA A 262 -8.24 21.91 -4.23
C ALA A 262 -8.95 21.71 -2.88
N LYS A 263 -9.45 20.50 -2.60
CA LYS A 263 -10.07 20.18 -1.31
C LYS A 263 -9.03 20.16 -0.18
N HIS A 264 -7.83 19.67 -0.45
CA HIS A 264 -6.74 19.62 0.55
C HIS A 264 -6.20 21.01 0.87
N ALA A 265 -6.05 21.88 -0.14
CA ALA A 265 -5.59 23.26 0.03
C ALA A 265 -6.56 24.15 0.85
N ASN A 266 -7.83 23.73 1.00
CA ASN A 266 -8.86 24.45 1.75
C ASN A 266 -9.10 23.87 3.17
N GLN A 267 -8.28 22.90 3.61
CA GLN A 267 -8.28 22.34 4.97
C GLN A 267 -7.10 22.82 5.79
#